data_f560341c024749ae7152645c64cf7cad
#
_entry.id   f560341c024749ae7152645c64cf7cad
#
_cell.length_a   1.000
_cell.length_b   1.000
_cell.length_c   1.000
_cell.angle_alpha   90.00
_cell.angle_beta   90.00
_cell.angle_gamma   90.00
#
_symmetry.space_group_name_H-M   'P 1'
#
loop_
_entity.id
_entity.type
_entity.pdbx_description
1 polymer ?
#
loop_
_entity_poly.entity_id
_entity_poly.type
_entity_poly.pdbx_seq_one_letter_code
_entity_poly.pdbx_strand_id
1 'polypeptide(L)'
;MEDLPPDYQDQDLPSYETITNTASTAVAPPTRSTLGPATLYISGRFIYSTDPQAPPLYEFSHSIGYLHENDRSVKVERVDQVVKTSAGISQVVLRNRHLFDLKHPTAAEFPNFAYHAEAATRRVLCSFGASTFRVGGILRHGKGYRFERAVKGADRKLEAQDALFEVNPSRDKAVGYEWRDAQGELIAREVKDEMASMSLVITAEMSAEMRDALVAAWIIRIWCELSNGDHSAMRLMMVRFKTVNAVGYAP
;
A
#
# COMPACT_ATOMS: atom_id res chain seq x y z
N MET A 1 52.78 54.28 18.90
CA MET A 1 53.32 53.18 18.12
C MET A 1 52.14 52.24 17.93
N GLU A 2 51.44 52.37 16.81
CA GLU A 2 50.32 51.54 16.43
C GLU A 2 50.83 50.42 15.52
N ASP A 3 50.71 49.18 15.98
CA ASP A 3 51.05 48.02 15.18
C ASP A 3 49.98 47.80 14.12
N LEU A 4 50.36 47.89 12.84
CA LEU A 4 49.55 47.56 11.70
C LEU A 4 49.46 46.03 11.55
N PRO A 5 48.27 45.46 11.22
CA PRO A 5 48.10 44.03 11.00
C PRO A 5 48.81 43.58 9.69
N PRO A 6 49.26 42.34 9.63
CA PRO A 6 49.98 41.80 8.47
C PRO A 6 49.07 41.67 7.22
N ASP A 7 49.65 42.10 6.08
CA ASP A 7 49.09 41.95 4.73
C ASP A 7 48.75 40.47 4.45
N TYR A 8 47.47 40.18 4.19
CA TYR A 8 47.03 38.91 3.59
C TYR A 8 47.38 38.95 2.10
N GLN A 9 48.37 38.18 1.73
CA GLN A 9 48.65 37.89 0.32
C GLN A 9 47.48 37.13 -0.30
N ASP A 10 46.96 37.64 -1.39
CA ASP A 10 45.99 36.98 -2.28
C ASP A 10 46.53 35.59 -2.68
N GLN A 11 46.02 34.53 -2.08
CA GLN A 11 46.21 33.17 -2.57
C GLN A 11 45.30 32.98 -3.78
N ASP A 12 45.89 32.74 -4.92
CA ASP A 12 45.25 32.40 -6.18
C ASP A 12 44.15 31.33 -5.99
N LEU A 13 42.90 31.76 -6.16
CA LEU A 13 41.76 30.84 -6.24
C LEU A 13 41.92 29.99 -7.51
N PRO A 14 41.81 28.67 -7.43
CA PRO A 14 41.86 27.82 -8.60
C PRO A 14 40.79 28.22 -9.61
N SER A 15 41.21 28.55 -10.83
CA SER A 15 40.37 28.83 -11.96
C SER A 15 39.47 27.64 -12.24
N TYR A 16 38.15 27.83 -12.07
CA TYR A 16 37.16 26.84 -12.52
C TYR A 16 37.15 26.84 -14.04
N GLU A 17 37.86 25.89 -14.62
CA GLU A 17 37.72 25.61 -16.04
C GLU A 17 36.28 25.29 -16.34
N THR A 18 35.69 26.09 -17.18
CA THR A 18 34.37 25.91 -17.76
C THR A 18 34.33 24.54 -18.47
N ILE A 19 33.73 23.55 -17.83
CA ILE A 19 33.41 22.27 -18.48
C ILE A 19 32.32 22.56 -19.50
N THR A 20 32.75 22.88 -20.73
CA THR A 20 31.89 22.99 -21.89
C THR A 20 31.22 21.64 -22.16
N ASN A 21 29.91 21.61 -22.02
CA ASN A 21 28.93 20.80 -22.74
C ASN A 21 29.46 19.52 -23.40
N THR A 22 29.54 18.45 -22.62
CA THR A 22 29.31 17.15 -23.19
C THR A 22 27.80 16.89 -23.19
N ALA A 23 27.28 16.56 -24.37
CA ALA A 23 25.88 16.36 -24.68
C ALA A 23 25.07 15.81 -23.52
N SER A 24 24.10 16.59 -23.04
CA SER A 24 23.07 16.14 -22.13
C SER A 24 22.32 15.02 -22.83
N THR A 25 22.77 13.79 -22.58
CA THR A 25 21.94 12.61 -22.86
C THR A 25 20.71 12.81 -22.00
N ALA A 26 19.60 13.21 -22.63
CA ALA A 26 18.31 13.33 -21.98
C ALA A 26 18.06 12.00 -21.28
N VAL A 27 18.21 11.95 -19.95
CA VAL A 27 17.83 10.82 -19.12
C VAL A 27 16.34 10.68 -19.34
N ALA A 28 15.94 9.66 -20.10
CA ALA A 28 14.55 9.34 -20.30
C ALA A 28 13.87 9.31 -18.91
N PRO A 29 12.67 9.90 -18.74
CA PRO A 29 11.98 9.86 -17.47
C PRO A 29 11.88 8.40 -17.05
N PRO A 30 12.06 8.09 -15.75
CA PRO A 30 12.05 6.70 -15.26
C PRO A 30 10.76 6.06 -15.74
N THR A 31 10.88 5.06 -16.60
CA THR A 31 9.75 4.28 -17.12
C THR A 31 9.03 3.72 -15.91
N ARG A 32 7.78 4.16 -15.69
CA ARG A 32 6.96 3.62 -14.60
C ARG A 32 6.85 2.12 -14.83
N SER A 33 7.35 1.34 -13.88
CA SER A 33 7.31 -0.12 -13.98
C SER A 33 5.85 -0.57 -13.97
N THR A 34 5.39 -1.09 -15.10
CA THR A 34 4.09 -1.74 -15.20
C THR A 34 4.21 -3.15 -14.65
N LEU A 35 3.28 -3.52 -13.79
CA LEU A 35 3.21 -4.85 -13.18
C LEU A 35 2.03 -5.62 -13.78
N GLY A 36 2.27 -6.83 -14.25
CA GLY A 36 1.25 -7.71 -14.82
C GLY A 36 0.29 -8.29 -13.77
N PRO A 37 -0.72 -9.08 -14.20
CA PRO A 37 -1.63 -9.79 -13.33
C PRO A 37 -0.92 -10.62 -12.27
N ALA A 38 -1.53 -10.75 -11.08
CA ALA A 38 -0.94 -11.48 -9.96
C ALA A 38 -2.02 -11.90 -8.95
N THR A 39 -1.79 -12.99 -8.25
CA THR A 39 -2.60 -13.36 -7.08
C THR A 39 -1.81 -13.08 -5.81
N LEU A 40 -2.42 -12.35 -4.90
CA LEU A 40 -1.87 -11.97 -3.61
C LEU A 40 -2.65 -12.66 -2.50
N TYR A 41 -1.98 -13.12 -1.47
CA TYR A 41 -2.63 -13.70 -0.29
C TYR A 41 -2.03 -13.16 1.01
N ILE A 42 -2.89 -13.11 2.05
CA ILE A 42 -2.52 -12.61 3.37
C ILE A 42 -2.05 -13.77 4.24
N SER A 43 -0.92 -13.56 4.92
CA SER A 43 -0.46 -14.45 5.98
C SER A 43 0.08 -13.63 7.16
N GLY A 44 -0.69 -13.57 8.23
CA GLY A 44 -0.36 -12.75 9.41
C GLY A 44 -0.27 -11.26 9.08
N ARG A 45 0.92 -10.70 9.19
CA ARG A 45 1.21 -9.30 8.85
C ARG A 45 1.82 -9.11 7.48
N PHE A 46 1.86 -10.16 6.66
CA PHE A 46 2.52 -10.13 5.35
C PHE A 46 1.55 -10.41 4.22
N ILE A 47 1.86 -9.88 3.04
CA ILE A 47 1.24 -10.26 1.77
C ILE A 47 2.30 -10.90 0.89
N TYR A 48 1.95 -12.05 0.33
CA TYR A 48 2.78 -12.86 -0.56
C TYR A 48 2.16 -12.97 -1.95
N SER A 49 3.00 -13.28 -2.94
CA SER A 49 2.55 -13.82 -4.23
C SER A 49 2.24 -15.31 -4.11
N THR A 50 1.77 -15.93 -5.19
CA THR A 50 1.52 -17.38 -5.26
C THR A 50 2.78 -18.23 -5.21
N ASP A 51 3.96 -17.66 -5.42
CA ASP A 51 5.23 -18.37 -5.29
C ASP A 51 5.56 -18.57 -3.80
N PRO A 52 5.52 -19.80 -3.26
CA PRO A 52 5.77 -20.07 -1.86
C PRO A 52 7.22 -19.83 -1.43
N GLN A 53 8.15 -19.74 -2.38
CA GLN A 53 9.58 -19.49 -2.14
C GLN A 53 9.92 -18.00 -2.22
N ALA A 54 9.01 -17.18 -2.74
CA ALA A 54 9.22 -15.74 -2.83
C ALA A 54 9.14 -15.08 -1.44
N PRO A 55 9.98 -14.08 -1.17
CA PRO A 55 9.83 -13.26 0.02
C PRO A 55 8.49 -12.51 -0.01
N PRO A 56 8.01 -12.02 1.16
CA PRO A 56 6.80 -11.22 1.20
C PRO A 56 6.94 -9.98 0.31
N LEU A 57 5.85 -9.57 -0.32
CA LEU A 57 5.79 -8.35 -1.13
C LEU A 57 5.48 -7.12 -0.29
N TYR A 58 4.66 -7.29 0.78
CA TYR A 58 4.29 -6.22 1.70
C TYR A 58 4.34 -6.70 3.13
N GLU A 59 4.69 -5.77 4.03
CA GLU A 59 4.70 -5.95 5.46
C GLU A 59 3.85 -4.87 6.13
N PHE A 60 3.10 -5.25 7.17
CA PHE A 60 2.26 -4.37 7.97
C PHE A 60 2.75 -4.35 9.41
N SER A 61 2.54 -3.24 10.11
CA SER A 61 2.89 -3.14 11.53
C SER A 61 2.03 -4.03 12.43
N HIS A 62 0.86 -4.48 11.94
CA HIS A 62 -0.08 -5.33 12.66
C HIS A 62 -0.44 -6.56 11.84
N SER A 63 -0.82 -7.64 12.51
CA SER A 63 -1.43 -8.79 11.84
C SER A 63 -2.83 -8.43 11.36
N ILE A 64 -3.08 -8.62 10.05
CA ILE A 64 -4.30 -8.14 9.39
C ILE A 64 -5.57 -8.78 9.98
N GLY A 65 -5.51 -10.07 10.34
CA GLY A 65 -6.66 -10.77 10.92
C GLY A 65 -7.04 -10.35 12.34
N TYR A 66 -6.24 -9.50 12.97
CA TYR A 66 -6.46 -9.01 14.35
C TYR A 66 -6.67 -7.50 14.41
N LEU A 67 -6.96 -6.86 13.27
CA LEU A 67 -7.27 -5.44 13.25
C LEU A 67 -8.62 -5.17 13.92
N HIS A 68 -8.62 -4.21 14.84
CA HIS A 68 -9.79 -3.82 15.64
C HIS A 68 -10.16 -2.35 15.42
N GLU A 69 -11.38 -1.98 15.84
CA GLU A 69 -11.82 -0.58 15.84
C GLU A 69 -10.96 0.32 16.76
N ASN A 70 -10.28 -0.26 17.74
CA ASN A 70 -9.39 0.48 18.64
C ASN A 70 -8.01 0.76 18.04
N ASP A 71 -7.63 0.06 16.99
CA ASP A 71 -6.40 0.35 16.27
C ASP A 71 -6.54 1.70 15.56
N ARG A 72 -5.56 2.57 15.71
CA ARG A 72 -5.59 3.94 15.16
C ARG A 72 -4.72 4.13 13.96
N SER A 73 -3.70 3.29 13.82
CA SER A 73 -2.75 3.41 12.72
C SER A 73 -2.12 2.06 12.39
N VAL A 74 -2.05 1.75 11.11
CA VAL A 74 -1.36 0.57 10.58
C VAL A 74 -0.38 1.02 9.51
N LYS A 75 0.91 0.78 9.72
CA LYS A 75 1.95 1.08 8.74
C LYS A 75 1.98 0.03 7.64
N VAL A 76 2.10 0.47 6.39
CA VAL A 76 2.24 -0.37 5.19
C VAL A 76 3.59 -0.15 4.58
N GLU A 77 4.35 -1.22 4.41
CA GLU A 77 5.66 -1.21 3.78
C GLU A 77 5.70 -2.17 2.60
N ARG A 78 6.37 -1.79 1.52
CA ARG A 78 6.72 -2.70 0.43
C ARG A 78 8.11 -3.26 0.67
N VAL A 79 8.27 -4.56 0.45
CA VAL A 79 9.56 -5.26 0.56
C VAL A 79 10.23 -5.25 -0.81
N ASP A 80 11.18 -4.36 -1.00
CA ASP A 80 11.95 -4.25 -2.25
C ASP A 80 13.20 -5.13 -2.17
N GLN A 81 13.50 -5.86 -3.24
CA GLN A 81 14.78 -6.56 -3.40
C GLN A 81 15.80 -5.62 -4.02
N VAL A 82 16.89 -5.37 -3.33
CA VAL A 82 17.96 -4.48 -3.79
C VAL A 82 19.25 -5.25 -3.90
N VAL A 83 19.89 -5.22 -5.06
CA VAL A 83 21.23 -5.79 -5.23
C VAL A 83 22.26 -4.78 -4.69
N LYS A 84 23.00 -5.18 -3.68
CA LYS A 84 24.15 -4.44 -3.17
C LYS A 84 25.44 -5.13 -3.62
N THR A 85 26.33 -4.37 -4.25
CA THR A 85 27.65 -4.85 -4.60
C THR A 85 28.68 -4.24 -3.64
N SER A 86 29.40 -5.10 -2.92
CA SER A 86 30.48 -4.70 -2.02
C SER A 86 31.69 -5.58 -2.30
N ALA A 87 32.85 -4.97 -2.50
CA ALA A 87 34.10 -5.67 -2.81
C ALA A 87 33.99 -6.69 -3.97
N GLY A 88 33.19 -6.38 -5.00
CA GLY A 88 32.98 -7.27 -6.16
C GLY A 88 31.95 -8.40 -5.94
N ILE A 89 31.39 -8.55 -4.75
CA ILE A 89 30.37 -9.55 -4.44
C ILE A 89 29.00 -8.88 -4.48
N SER A 90 28.10 -9.39 -5.32
CA SER A 90 26.71 -8.93 -5.39
C SER A 90 25.83 -9.77 -4.46
N GLN A 91 25.11 -9.10 -3.57
CA GLN A 91 24.18 -9.72 -2.64
C GLN A 91 22.80 -9.09 -2.77
N VAL A 92 21.74 -9.92 -2.81
CA VAL A 92 20.35 -9.44 -2.73
C VAL A 92 20.01 -9.15 -1.27
N VAL A 93 19.57 -7.93 -1.01
CA VAL A 93 19.16 -7.48 0.33
C VAL A 93 17.71 -7.03 0.26
N LEU A 94 16.89 -7.45 1.23
CA LEU A 94 15.53 -6.98 1.38
C LEU A 94 15.55 -5.60 2.05
N ARG A 95 14.75 -4.67 1.53
CA ARG A 95 14.61 -3.33 2.06
C ARG A 95 13.14 -2.95 2.14
N ASN A 96 12.66 -2.64 3.33
CA ASN A 96 11.32 -2.13 3.51
C ASN A 96 11.23 -0.67 3.10
N ARG A 97 10.23 -0.35 2.29
CA ARG A 97 9.89 1.00 1.86
C ARG A 97 8.52 1.37 2.40
N HIS A 98 8.47 2.35 3.31
CA HIS A 98 7.23 2.88 3.86
C HIS A 98 6.39 3.52 2.74
N LEU A 99 5.15 3.05 2.58
CA LEU A 99 4.22 3.50 1.56
C LEU A 99 3.10 4.34 2.16
N PHE A 100 2.37 3.80 3.13
CA PHE A 100 1.19 4.42 3.71
C PHE A 100 1.13 4.23 5.22
N ASP A 101 0.49 5.19 5.88
CA ASP A 101 -0.10 5.03 7.20
C ASP A 101 -1.61 4.92 7.03
N LEU A 102 -2.17 3.71 7.23
CA LEU A 102 -3.61 3.52 7.28
C LEU A 102 -4.10 4.05 8.62
N LYS A 103 -5.13 4.88 8.62
CA LYS A 103 -5.66 5.57 9.79
C LYS A 103 -7.12 5.24 10.00
N HIS A 104 -7.48 5.09 11.28
CA HIS A 104 -8.85 5.03 11.76
C HIS A 104 -9.01 6.07 12.88
N PRO A 105 -9.29 7.35 12.54
CA PRO A 105 -9.43 8.41 13.53
C PRO A 105 -10.64 8.16 14.44
N THR A 106 -10.64 8.78 15.60
CA THR A 106 -11.76 8.69 16.54
C THR A 106 -12.97 9.47 16.02
N ALA A 107 -14.17 9.08 16.41
CA ALA A 107 -15.39 9.83 16.09
C ALA A 107 -15.33 11.28 16.61
N ALA A 108 -14.61 11.52 17.71
CA ALA A 108 -14.41 12.86 18.26
C ALA A 108 -13.62 13.81 17.35
N GLU A 109 -12.88 13.28 16.40
CA GLU A 109 -12.14 14.08 15.40
C GLU A 109 -13.03 14.53 14.24
N PHE A 110 -14.28 14.03 14.17
CA PHE A 110 -15.24 14.30 13.09
C PHE A 110 -14.61 14.17 11.69
N PRO A 111 -13.99 13.02 11.39
CA PRO A 111 -13.31 12.82 10.12
C PRO A 111 -14.30 12.69 8.98
N ASN A 112 -13.92 13.19 7.78
CA ASN A 112 -14.70 12.96 6.57
C ASN A 112 -14.64 11.50 6.11
N PHE A 113 -13.53 10.81 6.44
CA PHE A 113 -13.35 9.38 6.19
C PHE A 113 -13.10 8.66 7.51
N ALA A 114 -13.93 7.65 7.83
CA ALA A 114 -13.71 6.80 8.99
C ALA A 114 -12.41 5.98 8.87
N TYR A 115 -12.01 5.65 7.64
CA TYR A 115 -10.75 4.99 7.33
C TYR A 115 -10.09 5.69 6.14
N HIS A 116 -8.79 5.91 6.23
CA HIS A 116 -8.03 6.52 5.14
C HIS A 116 -6.57 6.05 5.14
N ALA A 117 -5.89 6.23 4.01
CA ALA A 117 -4.47 6.02 3.84
C ALA A 117 -3.77 7.35 3.65
N GLU A 118 -2.82 7.68 4.50
CA GLU A 118 -1.92 8.81 4.32
C GLU A 118 -0.65 8.35 3.59
N ALA A 119 -0.33 9.01 2.48
CA ALA A 119 0.88 8.75 1.72
C ALA A 119 2.12 9.12 2.54
N ALA A 120 2.99 8.16 2.83
CA ALA A 120 4.21 8.39 3.59
C ALA A 120 5.29 9.16 2.81
N THR A 121 5.26 9.07 1.48
CA THR A 121 6.24 9.72 0.59
C THR A 121 5.57 10.22 -0.68
N ARG A 122 6.24 11.13 -1.41
CA ARG A 122 5.78 11.62 -2.72
C ARG A 122 5.87 10.59 -3.85
N ARG A 123 6.43 9.39 -3.58
CA ARG A 123 6.59 8.32 -4.57
C ARG A 123 5.43 7.33 -4.60
N VAL A 124 4.46 7.46 -3.71
CA VAL A 124 3.20 6.73 -3.75
C VAL A 124 2.16 7.51 -4.54
N LEU A 125 1.10 6.85 -4.97
CA LEU A 125 0.09 7.44 -5.86
C LEU A 125 -0.52 8.72 -5.27
N CYS A 126 -1.12 8.64 -4.08
CA CYS A 126 -1.74 9.75 -3.33
C CYS A 126 -2.23 9.24 -1.97
N SER A 127 -2.64 10.14 -1.08
CA SER A 127 -3.50 9.80 0.05
C SER A 127 -4.92 9.56 -0.45
N PHE A 128 -5.68 8.68 0.21
CA PHE A 128 -7.06 8.37 -0.15
C PHE A 128 -7.88 7.96 1.06
N GLY A 129 -9.20 8.14 0.97
CA GLY A 129 -10.15 7.76 2.00
C GLY A 129 -11.14 6.72 1.51
N ALA A 130 -11.73 5.99 2.46
CA ALA A 130 -12.75 4.99 2.22
C ALA A 130 -14.13 5.50 2.63
N SER A 131 -15.10 5.43 1.74
CA SER A 131 -16.52 5.61 1.99
C SER A 131 -17.27 4.31 1.70
N THR A 132 -18.41 4.13 2.35
CA THR A 132 -19.27 2.94 2.16
C THR A 132 -20.60 3.31 1.60
N PHE A 133 -21.14 2.47 0.73
CA PHE A 133 -22.48 2.66 0.14
C PHE A 133 -23.25 1.34 0.09
N ARG A 134 -24.55 1.44 -0.07
CA ARG A 134 -25.42 0.27 -0.21
C ARG A 134 -25.51 -0.15 -1.67
N VAL A 135 -25.29 -1.43 -1.94
CA VAL A 135 -25.42 -2.04 -3.27
C VAL A 135 -26.64 -2.95 -3.25
N GLY A 136 -27.52 -2.80 -4.26
CA GLY A 136 -28.65 -3.68 -4.46
C GLY A 136 -30.01 -3.02 -4.21
N GLY A 137 -31.09 -3.71 -4.67
CA GLY A 137 -32.48 -3.31 -4.47
C GLY A 137 -33.08 -3.81 -3.15
N ILE A 138 -34.41 -3.72 -3.02
CA ILE A 138 -35.19 -3.98 -1.80
C ILE A 138 -34.92 -5.37 -1.18
N LEU A 139 -34.52 -6.37 -1.98
CA LEU A 139 -34.37 -7.77 -1.55
C LEU A 139 -32.91 -8.23 -1.35
N ARG A 140 -31.90 -7.43 -1.72
CA ARG A 140 -30.49 -7.76 -1.53
C ARG A 140 -29.72 -6.52 -1.11
N HIS A 141 -29.27 -6.52 0.13
CA HIS A 141 -28.43 -5.47 0.66
C HIS A 141 -26.99 -5.97 0.73
N GLY A 142 -26.15 -5.43 -0.17
CA GLY A 142 -24.71 -5.56 -0.08
C GLY A 142 -24.07 -4.25 0.36
N LYS A 143 -22.93 -4.30 1.02
CA LYS A 143 -22.10 -3.15 1.36
C LYS A 143 -21.02 -3.01 0.29
N GLY A 144 -21.03 -1.90 -0.43
CA GLY A 144 -19.97 -1.50 -1.33
C GLY A 144 -19.00 -0.52 -0.66
N TYR A 145 -17.81 -0.37 -1.25
CA TYR A 145 -16.79 0.57 -0.79
C TYR A 145 -16.34 1.42 -1.97
N ARG A 146 -16.11 2.69 -1.71
CA ARG A 146 -15.49 3.62 -2.66
C ARG A 146 -14.24 4.19 -2.02
N PHE A 147 -13.14 4.16 -2.76
CA PHE A 147 -11.88 4.76 -2.37
C PHE A 147 -11.64 5.97 -3.24
N GLU A 148 -11.49 7.13 -2.59
CA GLU A 148 -11.42 8.42 -3.25
C GLU A 148 -10.10 9.09 -2.87
N ARG A 149 -9.44 9.73 -3.84
CA ARG A 149 -8.28 10.58 -3.56
C ARG A 149 -8.66 11.59 -2.48
N ALA A 150 -7.77 11.78 -1.52
CA ALA A 150 -7.99 12.67 -0.40
C ALA A 150 -6.87 13.72 -0.34
N VAL A 151 -7.27 14.98 -0.21
CA VAL A 151 -6.34 16.10 -0.02
C VAL A 151 -6.67 16.79 1.30
N LYS A 152 -5.68 17.40 1.92
CA LYS A 152 -5.89 18.19 3.14
C LYS A 152 -6.50 19.54 2.76
N GLY A 153 -7.74 19.77 3.20
CA GLY A 153 -8.41 21.06 3.08
C GLY A 153 -7.82 22.12 4.00
N ALA A 154 -8.41 23.33 3.97
CA ALA A 154 -7.97 24.46 4.77
C ALA A 154 -8.11 24.21 6.29
N ASP A 155 -9.11 23.43 6.70
CA ASP A 155 -9.34 23.00 8.09
C ASP A 155 -8.48 21.80 8.52
N ARG A 156 -7.52 21.39 7.68
CA ARG A 156 -6.65 20.19 7.83
C ARG A 156 -7.38 18.84 7.74
N LYS A 157 -8.70 18.83 7.50
CA LYS A 157 -9.44 17.60 7.23
C LYS A 157 -9.17 17.11 5.81
N LEU A 158 -9.33 15.80 5.62
CA LEU A 158 -9.22 15.20 4.31
C LEU A 158 -10.52 15.43 3.53
N GLU A 159 -10.42 15.99 2.33
CA GLU A 159 -11.53 16.20 1.40
C GLU A 159 -11.44 15.19 0.26
N ALA A 160 -12.59 14.61 -0.11
CA ALA A 160 -12.70 13.70 -1.23
C ALA A 160 -12.50 14.41 -2.56
N GLN A 161 -11.79 13.77 -3.46
CA GLN A 161 -11.65 14.17 -4.86
C GLN A 161 -12.09 13.03 -5.78
N ASP A 162 -11.28 12.74 -6.81
CA ASP A 162 -11.58 11.72 -7.80
C ASP A 162 -11.61 10.31 -7.19
N ALA A 163 -12.53 9.48 -7.68
CA ALA A 163 -12.58 8.07 -7.33
C ALA A 163 -11.32 7.36 -7.85
N LEU A 164 -10.75 6.48 -7.03
CA LEU A 164 -9.65 5.59 -7.39
C LEU A 164 -10.16 4.18 -7.67
N PHE A 165 -10.97 3.67 -6.73
CA PHE A 165 -11.52 2.32 -6.80
C PHE A 165 -12.97 2.31 -6.34
N GLU A 166 -13.77 1.48 -7.01
CA GLU A 166 -15.10 1.08 -6.57
C GLU A 166 -15.12 -0.42 -6.33
N VAL A 167 -15.65 -0.83 -5.19
CA VAL A 167 -15.65 -2.22 -4.71
C VAL A 167 -17.06 -2.67 -4.45
N ASN A 168 -17.51 -3.62 -5.21
CA ASN A 168 -18.87 -4.14 -5.13
C ASN A 168 -18.87 -5.62 -4.72
N PRO A 169 -19.84 -6.06 -3.89
CA PRO A 169 -20.01 -7.47 -3.62
C PRO A 169 -20.33 -8.20 -4.93
N SER A 170 -19.63 -9.31 -5.18
CA SER A 170 -19.87 -10.12 -6.39
C SER A 170 -21.20 -10.88 -6.32
N ARG A 171 -21.74 -11.18 -7.48
CA ARG A 171 -22.86 -12.12 -7.61
C ARG A 171 -22.42 -13.57 -7.54
N ASP A 172 -21.17 -13.84 -7.86
CA ASP A 172 -20.54 -15.15 -7.74
C ASP A 172 -20.20 -15.43 -6.29
N LYS A 173 -20.67 -16.57 -5.76
CA LYS A 173 -20.43 -16.98 -4.37
C LYS A 173 -18.96 -17.29 -4.07
N ALA A 174 -18.18 -17.69 -5.08
CA ALA A 174 -16.75 -17.94 -4.97
C ALA A 174 -15.94 -16.64 -4.89
N VAL A 175 -16.52 -15.52 -5.35
CA VAL A 175 -15.92 -14.19 -5.37
C VAL A 175 -16.58 -13.33 -4.30
N GLY A 176 -15.80 -12.81 -3.37
CA GLY A 176 -16.33 -11.92 -2.33
C GLY A 176 -16.67 -10.54 -2.89
N TYR A 177 -15.66 -9.87 -3.45
CA TYR A 177 -15.77 -8.52 -3.99
C TYR A 177 -15.09 -8.40 -5.35
N GLU A 178 -15.65 -7.52 -6.19
CA GLU A 178 -15.07 -7.09 -7.45
C GLU A 178 -14.58 -5.65 -7.31
N TRP A 179 -13.35 -5.42 -7.78
CA TRP A 179 -12.66 -4.14 -7.73
C TRP A 179 -12.62 -3.53 -9.12
N ARG A 180 -13.07 -2.30 -9.23
CA ARG A 180 -13.07 -1.52 -10.48
C ARG A 180 -12.26 -0.25 -10.27
N ASP A 181 -11.59 0.18 -11.32
CA ASP A 181 -10.89 1.46 -11.35
C ASP A 181 -11.85 2.64 -11.57
N ALA A 182 -11.29 3.85 -11.69
CA ALA A 182 -12.05 5.07 -11.95
C ALA A 182 -12.80 5.07 -13.29
N GLN A 183 -12.40 4.22 -14.25
CA GLN A 183 -13.06 4.04 -15.55
C GLN A 183 -14.16 2.98 -15.50
N GLY A 184 -14.31 2.29 -14.37
CA GLY A 184 -15.25 1.19 -14.19
C GLY A 184 -14.76 -0.17 -14.70
N GLU A 185 -13.49 -0.25 -15.12
CA GLU A 185 -12.88 -1.49 -15.57
C GLU A 185 -12.57 -2.42 -14.40
N LEU A 186 -12.81 -3.72 -14.59
CA LEU A 186 -12.54 -4.73 -13.57
C LEU A 186 -11.02 -4.97 -13.48
N ILE A 187 -10.44 -4.59 -12.35
CA ILE A 187 -8.99 -4.69 -12.12
C ILE A 187 -8.58 -5.81 -11.17
N ALA A 188 -9.48 -6.22 -10.25
CA ALA A 188 -9.20 -7.32 -9.33
C ALA A 188 -10.48 -7.95 -8.78
N ARG A 189 -10.33 -9.15 -8.21
CA ARG A 189 -11.38 -9.89 -7.49
C ARG A 189 -10.85 -10.43 -6.19
N GLU A 190 -11.66 -10.39 -5.14
CA GLU A 190 -11.38 -11.12 -3.92
C GLU A 190 -11.97 -12.51 -4.02
N VAL A 191 -11.12 -13.50 -3.88
CA VAL A 191 -11.52 -14.91 -3.96
C VAL A 191 -11.34 -15.53 -2.57
N LYS A 192 -12.33 -16.32 -2.16
CA LYS A 192 -12.28 -17.16 -0.97
C LYS A 192 -11.86 -18.54 -1.43
N ASP A 193 -10.72 -19.01 -1.01
CA ASP A 193 -10.32 -20.39 -1.29
C ASP A 193 -11.05 -21.36 -0.34
N GLU A 194 -10.98 -22.66 -0.64
CA GLU A 194 -11.61 -23.73 0.18
C GLU A 194 -11.04 -23.77 1.61
N MET A 195 -9.83 -23.26 1.82
CA MET A 195 -9.17 -23.16 3.13
C MET A 195 -9.48 -21.84 3.84
N ALA A 196 -10.47 -21.09 3.33
CA ALA A 196 -10.96 -19.85 3.89
C ALA A 196 -9.89 -18.71 3.94
N SER A 197 -8.83 -18.80 3.16
CA SER A 197 -7.90 -17.69 3.00
C SER A 197 -8.44 -16.67 2.02
N MET A 198 -8.27 -15.39 2.35
CA MET A 198 -8.63 -14.31 1.44
C MET A 198 -7.46 -14.03 0.50
N SER A 199 -7.74 -14.08 -0.79
CA SER A 199 -6.78 -13.71 -1.82
C SER A 199 -7.35 -12.59 -2.68
N LEU A 200 -6.45 -11.73 -3.19
CA LEU A 200 -6.75 -10.70 -4.16
C LEU A 200 -6.15 -11.11 -5.51
N VAL A 201 -7.01 -11.45 -6.46
CA VAL A 201 -6.63 -11.80 -7.82
C VAL A 201 -6.66 -10.52 -8.66
N ILE A 202 -5.50 -9.97 -8.97
CA ILE A 202 -5.33 -8.80 -9.83
C ILE A 202 -5.35 -9.29 -11.27
N THR A 203 -6.27 -8.78 -12.07
CA THR A 203 -6.51 -9.23 -13.46
C THR A 203 -5.97 -8.25 -14.51
N ALA A 204 -5.75 -7.00 -14.13
CA ALA A 204 -5.27 -5.94 -15.01
C ALA A 204 -3.78 -5.64 -14.79
N GLU A 205 -3.13 -5.17 -15.85
CA GLU A 205 -1.84 -4.53 -15.76
C GLU A 205 -1.99 -3.13 -15.14
N MET A 206 -1.08 -2.75 -14.24
CA MET A 206 -1.13 -1.45 -13.59
C MET A 206 0.26 -0.99 -13.16
N SER A 207 0.41 0.30 -12.88
CA SER A 207 1.66 0.82 -12.33
C SER A 207 1.91 0.27 -10.91
N ALA A 208 3.18 0.26 -10.49
CA ALA A 208 3.55 -0.18 -9.15
C ALA A 208 2.85 0.67 -8.07
N GLU A 209 2.71 1.99 -8.30
CA GLU A 209 2.03 2.90 -7.37
C GLU A 209 0.54 2.60 -7.25
N MET A 210 -0.11 2.25 -8.37
CA MET A 210 -1.53 1.86 -8.38
C MET A 210 -1.73 0.53 -7.64
N ARG A 211 -0.83 -0.44 -7.81
CA ARG A 211 -0.86 -1.71 -7.07
C ARG A 211 -0.66 -1.50 -5.58
N ASP A 212 0.28 -0.64 -5.18
CA ASP A 212 0.53 -0.29 -3.80
C ASP A 212 -0.74 0.32 -3.15
N ALA A 213 -1.42 1.22 -3.87
CA ALA A 213 -2.68 1.82 -3.44
C ALA A 213 -3.83 0.78 -3.36
N LEU A 214 -3.94 -0.11 -4.35
CA LEU A 214 -4.93 -1.19 -4.36
C LEU A 214 -4.76 -2.13 -3.16
N VAL A 215 -3.53 -2.52 -2.84
CA VAL A 215 -3.23 -3.35 -1.67
C VAL A 215 -3.59 -2.63 -0.37
N ALA A 216 -3.22 -1.36 -0.22
CA ALA A 216 -3.58 -0.57 0.96
C ALA A 216 -5.10 -0.41 1.12
N ALA A 217 -5.82 -0.18 0.01
CA ALA A 217 -7.28 -0.10 -0.03
C ALA A 217 -7.93 -1.45 0.35
N TRP A 218 -7.37 -2.57 -0.11
CA TRP A 218 -7.83 -3.91 0.25
C TRP A 218 -7.75 -4.14 1.75
N ILE A 219 -6.66 -3.75 2.41
CA ILE A 219 -6.51 -3.88 3.86
C ILE A 219 -7.47 -2.96 4.61
N ILE A 220 -7.69 -1.72 4.15
CA ILE A 220 -8.69 -0.83 4.74
C ILE A 220 -10.09 -1.47 4.67
N ARG A 221 -10.48 -2.05 3.53
CA ARG A 221 -11.77 -2.73 3.39
C ARG A 221 -11.92 -3.87 4.41
N ILE A 222 -10.88 -4.71 4.53
CA ILE A 222 -10.86 -5.80 5.51
C ILE A 222 -11.00 -5.24 6.93
N TRP A 223 -10.24 -4.21 7.26
CA TRP A 223 -10.30 -3.56 8.56
C TRP A 223 -11.68 -3.00 8.87
N CYS A 224 -12.33 -2.34 7.89
CA CYS A 224 -13.72 -1.88 8.02
C CYS A 224 -14.69 -3.02 8.35
N GLU A 225 -14.53 -4.21 7.80
CA GLU A 225 -15.38 -5.36 8.10
C GLU A 225 -15.13 -5.93 9.49
N LEU A 226 -13.86 -6.12 9.85
CA LEU A 226 -13.46 -6.62 11.15
C LEU A 226 -13.97 -5.73 12.29
N SER A 227 -13.86 -4.41 12.12
CA SER A 227 -14.31 -3.41 13.11
C SER A 227 -15.84 -3.33 13.24
N ASN A 228 -16.58 -3.67 12.20
CA ASN A 228 -18.06 -3.68 12.25
C ASN A 228 -18.65 -5.00 12.78
N GLY A 229 -17.80 -5.90 13.30
CA GLY A 229 -18.24 -7.18 13.87
C GLY A 229 -18.69 -8.21 12.83
N ASP A 230 -18.33 -8.02 11.57
CA ASP A 230 -18.53 -9.05 10.54
C ASP A 230 -17.50 -10.17 10.72
N HIS A 231 -17.80 -11.04 11.69
CA HIS A 231 -16.94 -12.18 12.05
C HIS A 231 -16.79 -13.22 10.94
N SER A 232 -17.47 -13.07 9.81
CA SER A 232 -17.29 -13.96 8.66
C SER A 232 -15.86 -13.85 8.10
N ALA A 233 -15.32 -12.64 8.00
CA ALA A 233 -13.94 -12.41 7.63
C ALA A 233 -12.95 -12.92 8.68
N MET A 234 -13.28 -12.76 9.97
CA MET A 234 -12.43 -13.19 11.09
C MET A 234 -12.33 -14.73 11.20
N ARG A 235 -13.43 -15.47 11.02
CA ARG A 235 -13.42 -16.94 10.98
C ARG A 235 -12.52 -17.48 9.87
N LEU A 236 -12.52 -16.82 8.73
CA LEU A 236 -11.76 -17.20 7.54
C LEU A 236 -10.24 -17.05 7.74
N MET A 237 -9.80 -16.07 8.52
CA MET A 237 -8.37 -15.86 8.80
C MET A 237 -7.82 -16.75 9.92
N MET A 238 -8.65 -17.08 10.94
CA MET A 238 -8.18 -17.85 12.11
C MET A 238 -7.93 -19.34 11.82
N VAL A 239 -8.58 -19.93 10.83
CA VAL A 239 -8.42 -21.36 10.52
C VAL A 239 -6.99 -21.68 10.07
N ARG A 240 -6.33 -20.80 9.34
CA ARG A 240 -4.97 -21.03 8.82
C ARG A 240 -3.87 -20.94 9.89
N PHE A 241 -4.05 -20.15 10.96
CA PHE A 241 -3.07 -20.07 12.04
C PHE A 241 -2.94 -21.37 12.83
N LYS A 242 -4.01 -22.15 12.96
CA LYS A 242 -3.96 -23.45 13.65
C LYS A 242 -3.22 -24.51 12.85
N THR A 243 -3.28 -24.45 11.51
CA THR A 243 -2.66 -25.49 10.64
C THR A 243 -1.16 -25.26 10.42
N VAL A 244 -0.71 -24.01 10.31
CA VAL A 244 0.71 -23.69 10.09
C VAL A 244 1.54 -23.95 11.36
N ASN A 245 0.98 -23.69 12.55
CA ASN A 245 1.66 -23.97 13.81
C ASN A 245 1.64 -25.47 14.20
N ALA A 246 0.77 -26.29 13.59
CA ALA A 246 0.71 -27.73 13.85
C ALA A 246 1.75 -28.55 13.05
N VAL A 247 2.33 -27.99 11.98
CA VAL A 247 3.33 -28.68 11.14
C VAL A 247 4.78 -28.35 11.57
N GLY A 248 4.98 -27.38 12.46
CA GLY A 248 6.31 -26.89 12.86
C GLY A 248 6.94 -27.50 14.11
N TYR A 249 6.29 -28.42 14.82
CA TYR A 249 6.85 -29.09 16.00
C TYR A 249 6.53 -30.59 15.99
N ALA A 250 7.33 -31.34 15.24
CA ALA A 250 7.60 -32.73 15.55
C ALA A 250 9.08 -32.82 15.98
N PRO A 251 9.37 -33.46 17.13
CA PRO A 251 10.69 -33.53 17.71
C PRO A 251 11.66 -34.38 16.85
#